data_cf5474a6fc87aebf569d173a5b5c2939
#
_entry.id   cf5474a6fc87aebf569d173a5b5c2939
#
_cell.length_a   1.000
_cell.length_b   1.000
_cell.length_c   1.000
_cell.angle_alpha   90.00
_cell.angle_beta   90.00
_cell.angle_gamma   90.00
#
_symmetry.space_group_name_H-M   'P 1'
#
loop_
_entity.id
_entity.type
_entity.pdbx_description
1 polymer ?
#
loop_
_entity_poly.entity_id
_entity_poly.type
_entity_poly.pdbx_seq_one_letter_code
_entity_poly.pdbx_strand_id
1 'polypeptide(L)'
;MPKSNLGSLISFLAWPLWAAIEAANLRWFVRGERTGGPLALRFGADELRVMLVHAALFAIFMLVYLAAILPLIVGAVLAAAAPLVGAPVLIIMFLALFVVLAWVFARLAPTAALTIRDRSFGLSRAWSGMKGRSRRVIAAFLLLYAPYLAVMLLGGIIAGVAAAGGADGARAMFGGWIETLRTPGPGFYLGGFVYGLATGAIAYILYLGGYAISALIAREIPPPVVAAPVSSPTSP
;
A
#
# COMPACT_ATOMS: atom_id res chain seq x y z
N MET A 1 13.30 -21.61 -25.79
CA MET A 1 13.87 -20.27 -25.50
C MET A 1 13.42 -19.89 -24.10
N PRO A 2 14.30 -19.58 -23.15
CA PRO A 2 13.87 -19.11 -21.83
C PRO A 2 13.14 -17.78 -22.03
N LYS A 3 11.86 -17.74 -21.62
CA LYS A 3 11.09 -16.48 -21.58
C LYS A 3 11.84 -15.56 -20.63
N SER A 4 12.40 -14.48 -21.18
CA SER A 4 13.19 -13.51 -20.44
C SER A 4 12.36 -13.01 -19.26
N ASN A 5 12.89 -13.13 -18.03
CA ASN A 5 12.35 -12.60 -16.80
C ASN A 5 12.41 -11.05 -16.73
N LEU A 6 12.25 -10.41 -17.90
CA LEU A 6 12.34 -8.95 -18.05
C LEU A 6 11.33 -8.24 -17.13
N GLY A 7 10.11 -8.80 -16.99
CA GLY A 7 9.08 -8.24 -16.14
C GLY A 7 9.48 -8.25 -14.65
N SER A 8 10.11 -9.32 -14.19
CA SER A 8 10.58 -9.41 -12.79
C SER A 8 11.72 -8.44 -12.53
N LEU A 9 12.60 -8.24 -13.51
CA LEU A 9 13.74 -7.31 -13.40
C LEU A 9 13.24 -5.85 -13.34
N ILE A 10 12.26 -5.50 -14.17
CA ILE A 10 11.62 -4.17 -14.17
C ILE A 10 10.93 -3.91 -12.84
N SER A 11 10.19 -4.89 -12.30
CA SER A 11 9.52 -4.76 -11.01
C SER A 11 10.50 -4.58 -9.86
N PHE A 12 11.64 -5.26 -9.90
CA PHE A 12 12.70 -5.12 -8.90
C PHE A 12 13.38 -3.74 -8.96
N LEU A 13 13.62 -3.22 -10.17
CA LEU A 13 14.19 -1.88 -10.38
C LEU A 13 13.20 -0.75 -10.03
N ALA A 14 11.89 -1.02 -10.11
CA ALA A 14 10.88 -0.04 -9.75
C ALA A 14 10.86 0.27 -8.24
N TRP A 15 11.25 -0.68 -7.37
CA TRP A 15 11.21 -0.49 -5.92
C TRP A 15 12.11 0.64 -5.39
N PRO A 16 13.41 0.74 -5.77
CA PRO A 16 14.23 1.89 -5.40
C PRO A 16 13.67 3.22 -5.90
N LEU A 17 13.09 3.22 -7.11
CA LEU A 17 12.45 4.42 -7.68
C LEU A 17 11.25 4.87 -6.84
N TRP A 18 10.38 3.95 -6.44
CA TRP A 18 9.26 4.25 -5.55
C TRP A 18 9.72 4.79 -4.20
N ALA A 19 10.75 4.19 -3.60
CA ALA A 19 11.33 4.68 -2.35
C ALA A 19 11.90 6.09 -2.50
N ALA A 20 12.52 6.40 -3.64
CA ALA A 20 13.04 7.74 -3.92
C ALA A 20 11.92 8.77 -4.09
N ILE A 21 10.83 8.42 -4.79
CA ILE A 21 9.63 9.26 -4.95
C ILE A 21 8.99 9.52 -3.57
N GLU A 22 8.81 8.49 -2.77
CA GLU A 22 8.25 8.62 -1.42
C GLU A 22 9.12 9.48 -0.52
N ALA A 23 10.43 9.23 -0.49
CA ALA A 23 11.36 10.02 0.29
C ALA A 23 11.35 11.50 -0.10
N ALA A 24 11.27 11.80 -1.41
CA ALA A 24 11.17 13.16 -1.92
C ALA A 24 9.88 13.86 -1.43
N ASN A 25 8.74 13.18 -1.56
CA ASN A 25 7.46 13.70 -1.10
C ASN A 25 7.44 13.91 0.43
N LEU A 26 7.93 12.94 1.20
CA LEU A 26 7.99 13.03 2.66
C LEU A 26 8.94 14.14 3.13
N ARG A 27 10.10 14.35 2.49
CA ARG A 27 10.97 15.51 2.78
C ARG A 27 10.22 16.82 2.60
N TRP A 28 9.48 16.95 1.50
CA TRP A 28 8.68 18.13 1.26
C TRP A 28 7.60 18.32 2.33
N PHE A 29 6.81 17.28 2.63
CA PHE A 29 5.73 17.37 3.61
C PHE A 29 6.22 17.57 5.05
N VAL A 30 7.33 16.95 5.46
CA VAL A 30 7.77 16.90 6.86
C VAL A 30 8.81 17.97 7.18
N ARG A 31 9.73 18.24 6.23
CA ARG A 31 10.86 19.18 6.43
C ARG A 31 10.72 20.47 5.63
N GLY A 32 9.77 20.57 4.71
CA GLY A 32 9.65 21.70 3.80
C GLY A 32 10.77 21.78 2.75
N GLU A 33 11.60 20.75 2.63
CA GLU A 33 12.72 20.73 1.71
C GLU A 33 12.19 20.61 0.27
N ARG A 34 12.45 21.64 -0.56
CA ARG A 34 12.22 21.61 -2.00
C ARG A 34 13.54 21.23 -2.67
N THR A 35 13.60 20.06 -3.25
CA THR A 35 14.77 19.66 -4.06
C THR A 35 14.70 20.32 -5.43
N GLY A 36 15.79 21.00 -5.82
CA GLY A 36 15.83 21.88 -6.99
C GLY A 36 15.94 21.21 -8.37
N GLY A 37 15.52 19.96 -8.54
CA GLY A 37 15.53 19.26 -9.84
C GLY A 37 14.12 18.95 -10.36
N PRO A 38 13.95 18.72 -11.69
CA PRO A 38 12.62 18.51 -12.29
C PRO A 38 11.88 17.29 -11.74
N LEU A 39 12.57 16.31 -11.15
CA LEU A 39 11.97 15.15 -10.51
C LEU A 39 12.20 15.10 -9.01
N ALA A 40 12.96 16.04 -8.44
CA ALA A 40 13.34 16.10 -7.03
C ALA A 40 13.94 14.78 -6.48
N LEU A 41 14.33 13.87 -7.38
CA LEU A 41 14.85 12.55 -7.04
C LEU A 41 16.36 12.65 -6.77
N ARG A 42 16.76 12.10 -5.66
CA ARG A 42 18.16 11.85 -5.32
C ARG A 42 18.23 10.50 -4.61
N PHE A 43 19.37 9.84 -4.72
CA PHE A 43 19.64 8.63 -3.97
C PHE A 43 20.64 8.94 -2.85
N GLY A 44 20.19 8.85 -1.62
CA GLY A 44 20.97 9.16 -0.43
C GLY A 44 20.51 8.36 0.79
N ALA A 45 20.90 8.79 1.96
CA ALA A 45 20.59 8.10 3.21
C ALA A 45 19.07 8.06 3.50
N ASP A 46 18.32 9.05 3.09
CA ASP A 46 16.87 9.10 3.34
C ASP A 46 16.14 8.06 2.48
N GLU A 47 16.52 7.91 1.20
CA GLU A 47 15.97 6.90 0.29
C GLU A 47 16.27 5.49 0.78
N LEU A 48 17.51 5.26 1.22
CA LEU A 48 17.88 3.96 1.81
C LEU A 48 17.08 3.66 3.08
N ARG A 49 16.86 4.66 3.94
CA ARG A 49 16.04 4.49 5.15
C ARG A 49 14.59 4.13 4.79
N VAL A 50 14.00 4.78 3.77
CA VAL A 50 12.64 4.47 3.31
C VAL A 50 12.59 3.06 2.72
N MET A 51 13.59 2.64 1.95
CA MET A 51 13.69 1.24 1.47
C MET A 51 13.73 0.24 2.63
N LEU A 52 14.50 0.52 3.69
CA LEU A 52 14.54 -0.33 4.88
C LEU A 52 13.20 -0.35 5.62
N VAL A 53 12.49 0.78 5.67
CA VAL A 53 11.12 0.83 6.22
C VAL A 53 10.20 -0.07 5.39
N HIS A 54 10.24 0.02 4.06
CA HIS A 54 9.42 -0.84 3.20
C HIS A 54 9.74 -2.33 3.40
N ALA A 55 11.02 -2.68 3.50
CA ALA A 55 11.43 -4.07 3.77
C ALA A 55 10.91 -4.56 5.12
N ALA A 56 10.98 -3.72 6.17
CA ALA A 56 10.45 -4.06 7.49
C ALA A 56 8.93 -4.19 7.48
N LEU A 57 8.22 -3.26 6.83
CA LEU A 57 6.76 -3.32 6.67
C LEU A 57 6.35 -4.58 5.90
N PHE A 58 7.03 -4.88 4.79
CA PHE A 58 6.81 -6.11 4.03
C PHE A 58 6.99 -7.36 4.90
N ALA A 59 8.06 -7.44 5.69
CA ALA A 59 8.30 -8.56 6.60
C ALA A 59 7.18 -8.69 7.65
N ILE A 60 6.72 -7.57 8.23
CA ILE A 60 5.61 -7.58 9.20
C ILE A 60 4.31 -8.06 8.55
N PHE A 61 3.96 -7.56 7.36
CA PHE A 61 2.76 -8.00 6.66
C PHE A 61 2.85 -9.46 6.22
N MET A 62 4.03 -9.93 5.80
CA MET A 62 4.26 -11.35 5.51
C MET A 62 4.06 -12.22 6.74
N LEU A 63 4.55 -11.81 7.91
CA LEU A 63 4.33 -12.53 9.15
C LEU A 63 2.84 -12.62 9.52
N VAL A 64 2.10 -11.52 9.40
CA VAL A 64 0.64 -11.50 9.64
C VAL A 64 -0.07 -12.41 8.65
N TYR A 65 0.30 -12.35 7.37
CA TYR A 65 -0.28 -13.19 6.33
C TYR A 65 0.02 -14.69 6.56
N LEU A 66 1.26 -15.03 6.86
CA LEU A 66 1.66 -16.41 7.17
C LEU A 66 0.92 -16.95 8.41
N ALA A 67 0.75 -16.13 9.45
CA ALA A 67 -0.04 -16.51 10.62
C ALA A 67 -1.52 -16.77 10.28
N ALA A 68 -2.06 -16.09 9.26
CA ALA A 68 -3.43 -16.25 8.81
C ALA A 68 -3.65 -17.44 7.85
N ILE A 69 -2.60 -17.93 7.19
CA ILE A 69 -2.71 -18.99 6.16
C ILE A 69 -3.37 -20.25 6.74
N LEU A 70 -2.90 -20.74 7.88
CA LEU A 70 -3.42 -21.98 8.46
C LEU A 70 -4.93 -21.86 8.81
N PRO A 71 -5.36 -20.86 9.56
CA PRO A 71 -6.80 -20.63 9.78
C PRO A 71 -7.61 -20.55 8.48
N LEU A 72 -7.11 -19.81 7.46
CA LEU A 72 -7.83 -19.67 6.18
C LEU A 72 -7.95 -21.00 5.43
N ILE A 73 -6.92 -21.85 5.45
CA ILE A 73 -6.97 -23.20 4.88
C ILE A 73 -8.03 -24.05 5.60
N VAL A 74 -8.04 -24.02 6.94
CA VAL A 74 -9.05 -24.74 7.72
C VAL A 74 -10.45 -24.25 7.39
N GLY A 75 -10.65 -22.94 7.30
CA GLY A 75 -11.92 -22.32 6.88
C GLY A 75 -12.36 -22.74 5.47
N ALA A 76 -11.42 -22.79 4.53
CA ALA A 76 -11.68 -23.22 3.14
C ALA A 76 -12.07 -24.70 3.06
N VAL A 77 -11.38 -25.59 3.80
CA VAL A 77 -11.72 -27.00 3.88
C VAL A 77 -13.11 -27.19 4.48
N LEU A 78 -13.43 -26.46 5.56
CA LEU A 78 -14.73 -26.50 6.18
C LEU A 78 -15.82 -25.98 5.23
N ALA A 79 -15.57 -24.93 4.48
CA ALA A 79 -16.50 -24.40 3.49
C ALA A 79 -16.77 -25.41 2.34
N ALA A 80 -15.76 -26.18 1.96
CA ALA A 80 -15.90 -27.24 0.96
C ALA A 80 -16.69 -28.46 1.50
N ALA A 81 -16.45 -28.83 2.75
CA ALA A 81 -17.10 -30.01 3.36
C ALA A 81 -18.52 -29.74 3.84
N ALA A 82 -18.79 -28.54 4.37
CA ALA A 82 -20.08 -28.12 4.90
C ALA A 82 -20.38 -26.66 4.52
N PRO A 83 -20.82 -26.37 3.28
CA PRO A 83 -20.94 -25.01 2.74
C PRO A 83 -21.80 -24.06 3.57
N LEU A 84 -22.90 -24.55 4.16
CA LEU A 84 -23.81 -23.74 4.95
C LEU A 84 -23.15 -23.17 6.23
N VAL A 85 -22.19 -23.87 6.80
CA VAL A 85 -21.47 -23.45 8.00
C VAL A 85 -20.10 -22.87 7.65
N GLY A 86 -19.38 -23.53 6.76
CA GLY A 86 -18.01 -23.19 6.44
C GLY A 86 -17.87 -21.90 5.65
N ALA A 87 -18.81 -21.59 4.74
CA ALA A 87 -18.73 -20.34 4.00
C ALA A 87 -18.88 -19.09 4.89
N PRO A 88 -19.85 -18.98 5.81
CA PRO A 88 -19.88 -17.89 6.79
C PRO A 88 -18.62 -17.80 7.66
N VAL A 89 -18.10 -18.93 8.12
CA VAL A 89 -16.86 -18.98 8.91
C VAL A 89 -15.69 -18.41 8.11
N LEU A 90 -15.51 -18.85 6.86
CA LEU A 90 -14.45 -18.35 5.98
C LEU A 90 -14.55 -16.85 5.75
N ILE A 91 -15.77 -16.33 5.52
CA ILE A 91 -16.01 -14.88 5.36
C ILE A 91 -15.61 -14.12 6.63
N ILE A 92 -16.01 -14.62 7.82
CA ILE A 92 -15.64 -14.00 9.10
C ILE A 92 -14.11 -13.97 9.27
N MET A 93 -13.42 -15.05 8.90
CA MET A 93 -11.97 -15.12 8.98
C MET A 93 -11.28 -14.13 8.04
N PHE A 94 -11.77 -13.97 6.81
CA PHE A 94 -11.28 -12.94 5.89
C PHE A 94 -11.51 -11.52 6.43
N LEU A 95 -12.68 -11.26 6.99
CA LEU A 95 -12.99 -9.97 7.61
C LEU A 95 -12.08 -9.69 8.81
N ALA A 96 -11.86 -10.71 9.66
CA ALA A 96 -10.95 -10.60 10.80
C ALA A 96 -9.51 -10.30 10.35
N LEU A 97 -9.00 -11.00 9.33
CA LEU A 97 -7.70 -10.73 8.75
C LEU A 97 -7.61 -9.30 8.20
N PHE A 98 -8.64 -8.87 7.47
CA PHE A 98 -8.68 -7.49 6.93
C PHE A 98 -8.63 -6.44 8.05
N VAL A 99 -9.38 -6.65 9.14
CA VAL A 99 -9.39 -5.75 10.31
C VAL A 99 -8.00 -5.70 10.97
N VAL A 100 -7.34 -6.86 11.14
CA VAL A 100 -5.99 -6.93 11.69
C VAL A 100 -4.99 -6.21 10.80
N LEU A 101 -5.03 -6.45 9.50
CA LEU A 101 -4.15 -5.77 8.55
C LEU A 101 -4.37 -4.26 8.54
N ALA A 102 -5.62 -3.81 8.53
CA ALA A 102 -5.96 -2.38 8.59
C ALA A 102 -5.46 -1.74 9.90
N TRP A 103 -5.57 -2.45 11.01
CA TRP A 103 -5.09 -1.97 12.31
C TRP A 103 -3.56 -1.89 12.36
N VAL A 104 -2.85 -2.91 11.87
CA VAL A 104 -1.38 -2.92 11.75
C VAL A 104 -0.93 -1.80 10.83
N PHE A 105 -1.56 -1.66 9.65
CA PHE A 105 -1.29 -0.59 8.70
C PHE A 105 -1.44 0.79 9.35
N ALA A 106 -2.56 1.04 10.03
CA ALA A 106 -2.80 2.32 10.70
C ALA A 106 -1.75 2.63 11.77
N ARG A 107 -1.26 1.61 12.49
CA ARG A 107 -0.18 1.75 13.49
C ARG A 107 1.16 2.10 12.86
N LEU A 108 1.42 1.59 11.68
CA LEU A 108 2.71 1.71 11.01
C LEU A 108 2.73 2.81 9.93
N ALA A 109 1.56 3.37 9.59
CA ALA A 109 1.44 4.39 8.55
C ALA A 109 2.44 5.56 8.67
N PRO A 110 2.72 6.15 9.85
CA PRO A 110 3.65 7.27 9.95
C PRO A 110 5.13 6.86 9.97
N THR A 111 5.47 5.57 9.84
CA THR A 111 6.86 5.07 10.01
C THR A 111 7.83 5.74 9.05
N ALA A 112 7.52 5.82 7.76
CA ALA A 112 8.39 6.45 6.76
C ALA A 112 8.55 7.95 7.02
N ALA A 113 7.45 8.64 7.36
CA ALA A 113 7.45 10.06 7.67
C ALA A 113 8.28 10.39 8.93
N LEU A 114 8.16 9.57 9.99
CA LEU A 114 8.99 9.68 11.19
C LEU A 114 10.46 9.40 10.88
N THR A 115 10.73 8.39 10.07
CA THR A 115 12.09 8.02 9.67
C THR A 115 12.78 9.16 8.94
N ILE A 116 12.07 9.82 8.01
CA ILE A 116 12.57 11.01 7.30
C ILE A 116 12.74 12.19 8.27
N ARG A 117 11.71 12.48 9.10
CA ARG A 117 11.75 13.62 10.03
C ARG A 117 12.94 13.54 10.98
N ASP A 118 13.13 12.38 11.58
CA ASP A 118 14.08 12.21 12.69
C ASP A 118 15.44 11.68 12.26
N ARG A 119 15.59 11.39 10.95
CA ARG A 119 16.80 10.77 10.36
C ARG A 119 17.21 9.47 11.05
N SER A 120 16.25 8.78 11.65
CA SER A 120 16.41 7.53 12.40
C SER A 120 15.27 6.58 12.08
N PHE A 121 15.45 5.27 12.31
CA PHE A 121 14.42 4.27 12.02
C PHE A 121 13.21 4.42 12.95
N GLY A 122 12.06 4.83 12.42
CA GLY A 122 10.89 5.30 13.18
C GLY A 122 9.86 4.24 13.55
N LEU A 123 10.10 2.92 13.35
CA LEU A 123 9.10 1.85 13.48
C LEU A 123 8.49 1.76 14.89
N SER A 124 9.33 1.68 15.92
CA SER A 124 8.87 1.56 17.32
C SER A 124 8.10 2.80 17.77
N ARG A 125 8.54 3.97 17.30
CA ARG A 125 7.89 5.24 17.59
C ARG A 125 6.55 5.41 16.87
N ALA A 126 6.45 4.94 15.64
CA ALA A 126 5.18 4.86 14.92
C ALA A 126 4.19 3.99 15.72
N TRP A 127 4.62 2.79 16.09
CA TRP A 127 3.80 1.84 16.83
C TRP A 127 3.28 2.39 18.17
N SER A 128 4.17 2.97 18.97
CA SER A 128 3.83 3.54 20.29
C SER A 128 3.03 4.84 20.17
N GLY A 129 3.44 5.75 19.28
CA GLY A 129 2.81 7.04 19.07
C GLY A 129 1.39 6.96 18.50
N MET A 130 1.08 5.84 17.82
CA MET A 130 -0.25 5.57 17.27
C MET A 130 -1.22 4.93 18.25
N LYS A 131 -0.80 4.66 19.50
CA LYS A 131 -1.69 4.11 20.53
C LYS A 131 -2.88 5.05 20.79
N GLY A 132 -4.11 4.52 20.63
CA GLY A 132 -5.36 5.28 20.75
C GLY A 132 -5.77 6.12 19.52
N ARG A 133 -4.87 6.32 18.52
CA ARG A 133 -5.13 7.16 17.34
C ARG A 133 -5.46 6.37 16.07
N SER A 134 -5.27 5.04 16.07
CA SER A 134 -5.41 4.19 14.88
C SER A 134 -6.77 4.33 14.19
N ARG A 135 -7.87 4.54 14.94
CA ARG A 135 -9.22 4.72 14.37
C ARG A 135 -9.31 5.97 13.50
N ARG A 136 -8.70 7.09 13.90
CA ARG A 136 -8.70 8.34 13.11
C ARG A 136 -7.91 8.15 11.82
N VAL A 137 -6.81 7.42 11.89
CA VAL A 137 -5.97 7.12 10.73
C VAL A 137 -6.70 6.21 9.75
N ILE A 138 -7.34 5.13 10.23
CA ILE A 138 -8.17 4.27 9.40
C ILE A 138 -9.27 5.09 8.73
N ALA A 139 -9.98 5.96 9.47
CA ALA A 139 -11.02 6.81 8.90
C ALA A 139 -10.49 7.76 7.83
N ALA A 140 -9.32 8.39 8.04
CA ALA A 140 -8.69 9.27 7.07
C ALA A 140 -8.31 8.52 5.77
N PHE A 141 -7.73 7.32 5.89
CA PHE A 141 -7.42 6.49 4.73
C PHE A 141 -8.69 5.98 4.03
N LEU A 142 -9.70 5.55 4.78
CA LEU A 142 -10.99 5.14 4.20
C LEU A 142 -11.62 6.30 3.42
N LEU A 143 -11.60 7.51 3.97
CA LEU A 143 -12.14 8.69 3.27
C LEU A 143 -11.35 9.01 1.99
N LEU A 144 -10.02 8.92 2.05
CA LEU A 144 -9.15 9.13 0.90
C LEU A 144 -9.42 8.10 -0.21
N TYR A 145 -9.58 6.83 0.16
CA TYR A 145 -9.77 5.75 -0.81
C TYR A 145 -11.26 5.48 -1.13
N ALA A 146 -12.21 6.10 -0.43
CA ALA A 146 -13.64 5.87 -0.63
C ALA A 146 -14.11 6.04 -2.08
N PRO A 147 -13.71 7.07 -2.84
CA PRO A 147 -14.11 7.20 -4.23
C PRO A 147 -13.60 6.04 -5.10
N TYR A 148 -12.34 5.63 -4.89
CA TYR A 148 -11.76 4.50 -5.60
C TYR A 148 -12.46 3.18 -5.27
N LEU A 149 -12.72 2.93 -3.99
CA LEU A 149 -13.46 1.75 -3.53
C LEU A 149 -14.89 1.72 -4.07
N ALA A 150 -15.56 2.88 -4.16
CA ALA A 150 -16.89 2.98 -4.74
C ALA A 150 -16.89 2.59 -6.23
N VAL A 151 -15.91 3.06 -7.00
CA VAL A 151 -15.76 2.72 -8.42
C VAL A 151 -15.46 1.22 -8.59
N MET A 152 -14.57 0.66 -7.76
CA MET A 152 -14.24 -0.78 -7.78
C MET A 152 -15.44 -1.66 -7.41
N LEU A 153 -16.21 -1.27 -6.38
CA LEU A 153 -17.43 -1.98 -5.97
C LEU A 153 -18.48 -1.94 -7.09
N LEU A 154 -18.72 -0.76 -7.67
CA LEU A 154 -19.67 -0.60 -8.76
C LEU A 154 -19.27 -1.46 -9.98
N GLY A 155 -18.00 -1.41 -10.36
CA GLY A 155 -17.45 -2.27 -11.42
C GLY A 155 -17.60 -3.75 -11.12
N GLY A 156 -17.33 -4.17 -9.87
CA GLY A 156 -17.52 -5.55 -9.42
C GLY A 156 -18.99 -5.99 -9.46
N ILE A 157 -19.92 -5.13 -9.06
CA ILE A 157 -21.36 -5.39 -9.13
C ILE A 157 -21.80 -5.55 -10.61
N ILE A 158 -21.38 -4.61 -11.48
CA ILE A 158 -21.69 -4.69 -12.91
C ILE A 158 -21.14 -5.99 -13.51
N ALA A 159 -19.89 -6.34 -13.22
CA ALA A 159 -19.27 -7.58 -13.67
C ALA A 159 -20.00 -8.81 -13.12
N GLY A 160 -20.41 -8.80 -11.85
CA GLY A 160 -21.17 -9.87 -11.22
C GLY A 160 -22.56 -10.05 -11.82
N VAL A 161 -23.28 -8.96 -12.10
CA VAL A 161 -24.58 -9.00 -12.78
C VAL A 161 -24.45 -9.54 -14.20
N ALA A 162 -23.42 -9.11 -14.94
CA ALA A 162 -23.15 -9.63 -16.27
C ALA A 162 -22.79 -11.13 -16.23
N ALA A 163 -22.04 -11.58 -15.25
CA ALA A 163 -21.71 -12.99 -15.05
C ALA A 163 -22.93 -13.82 -14.62
N ALA A 164 -23.90 -13.24 -13.89
CA ALA A 164 -25.14 -13.91 -13.48
C ALA A 164 -26.10 -14.17 -14.66
N GLY A 165 -25.94 -13.47 -15.78
CA GLY A 165 -26.59 -13.78 -17.05
C GLY A 165 -26.11 -15.08 -17.69
N GLY A 166 -25.26 -15.85 -17.02
CA GLY A 166 -24.71 -17.12 -17.44
C GLY A 166 -23.57 -17.00 -18.45
N ALA A 167 -23.25 -18.11 -19.12
CA ALA A 167 -22.15 -18.17 -20.09
C ALA A 167 -22.27 -17.14 -21.23
N ASP A 168 -23.49 -16.79 -21.60
CA ASP A 168 -23.76 -15.84 -22.68
C ASP A 168 -23.55 -14.40 -22.26
N GLY A 169 -23.92 -14.00 -21.03
CA GLY A 169 -23.62 -12.68 -20.48
C GLY A 169 -22.13 -12.46 -20.28
N ALA A 170 -21.42 -13.46 -19.77
CA ALA A 170 -19.97 -13.43 -19.67
C ALA A 170 -19.28 -13.40 -21.05
N ARG A 171 -19.76 -14.18 -22.02
CA ARG A 171 -19.26 -14.15 -23.41
C ARG A 171 -19.47 -12.81 -24.07
N ALA A 172 -20.66 -12.19 -23.88
CA ALA A 172 -20.94 -10.87 -24.44
C ALA A 172 -20.01 -9.80 -23.84
N MET A 173 -19.77 -9.86 -22.53
CA MET A 173 -18.93 -8.87 -21.82
C MET A 173 -17.43 -9.09 -22.06
N PHE A 174 -16.97 -10.34 -22.03
CA PHE A 174 -15.54 -10.67 -22.14
C PHE A 174 -15.12 -11.15 -23.54
N GLY A 175 -16.07 -11.61 -24.39
CA GLY A 175 -15.76 -12.12 -25.72
C GLY A 175 -15.10 -11.09 -26.61
N GLY A 176 -15.60 -9.87 -26.62
CA GLY A 176 -14.99 -8.75 -27.33
C GLY A 176 -13.61 -8.38 -26.78
N TRP A 177 -13.41 -8.50 -25.47
CA TRP A 177 -12.12 -8.27 -24.80
C TRP A 177 -11.09 -9.35 -25.18
N ILE A 178 -11.51 -10.63 -25.17
CA ILE A 178 -10.64 -11.75 -25.51
C ILE A 178 -10.22 -11.68 -26.97
N GLU A 179 -11.14 -11.33 -27.88
CA GLU A 179 -10.82 -11.16 -29.30
C GLU A 179 -9.84 -9.99 -29.53
N THR A 180 -10.05 -8.87 -28.84
CA THR A 180 -9.15 -7.72 -28.89
C THR A 180 -7.77 -8.04 -28.32
N LEU A 181 -7.67 -8.95 -27.32
CA LEU A 181 -6.40 -9.43 -26.77
C LEU A 181 -5.68 -10.40 -27.72
N ARG A 182 -6.42 -11.15 -28.55
CA ARG A 182 -5.85 -12.08 -29.55
C ARG A 182 -5.27 -11.36 -30.76
N THR A 183 -5.90 -10.28 -31.19
CA THR A 183 -5.50 -9.49 -32.34
C THR A 183 -5.46 -7.99 -31.98
N PRO A 184 -4.48 -7.56 -31.16
CA PRO A 184 -4.42 -6.20 -30.70
C PRO A 184 -4.10 -5.24 -31.85
N GLY A 185 -5.08 -4.44 -32.26
CA GLY A 185 -4.90 -3.36 -33.24
C GLY A 185 -4.30 -2.10 -32.60
N PRO A 186 -3.92 -1.08 -33.39
CA PRO A 186 -3.36 0.17 -32.89
C PRO A 186 -4.22 0.87 -31.83
N GLY A 187 -5.56 0.77 -31.95
CA GLY A 187 -6.51 1.33 -30.99
C GLY A 187 -6.45 0.68 -29.62
N PHE A 188 -6.10 -0.62 -29.56
CA PHE A 188 -5.91 -1.32 -28.29
C PHE A 188 -4.70 -0.77 -27.53
N TYR A 189 -3.57 -0.57 -28.21
CA TYR A 189 -2.36 -0.02 -27.57
C TYR A 189 -2.58 1.43 -27.13
N LEU A 190 -3.24 2.25 -27.96
CA LEU A 190 -3.56 3.62 -27.60
C LEU A 190 -4.53 3.69 -26.41
N GLY A 191 -5.60 2.89 -26.42
CA GLY A 191 -6.56 2.77 -25.34
C GLY A 191 -5.91 2.30 -24.06
N GLY A 192 -5.06 1.27 -24.12
CA GLY A 192 -4.29 0.76 -22.99
C GLY A 192 -3.32 1.81 -22.42
N PHE A 193 -2.67 2.58 -23.27
CA PHE A 193 -1.79 3.67 -22.87
C PHE A 193 -2.56 4.79 -22.16
N VAL A 194 -3.67 5.26 -22.74
CA VAL A 194 -4.52 6.30 -22.12
C VAL A 194 -5.11 5.83 -20.79
N TYR A 195 -5.59 4.59 -20.74
CA TYR A 195 -6.08 3.97 -19.50
C TYR A 195 -4.96 3.88 -18.44
N GLY A 196 -3.78 3.44 -18.85
CA GLY A 196 -2.60 3.36 -17.97
C GLY A 196 -2.20 4.72 -17.40
N LEU A 197 -2.20 5.77 -18.23
CA LEU A 197 -1.92 7.14 -17.78
C LEU A 197 -2.99 7.63 -16.80
N ALA A 198 -4.27 7.44 -17.09
CA ALA A 198 -5.37 7.89 -16.23
C ALA A 198 -5.35 7.17 -14.87
N THR A 199 -5.22 5.84 -14.88
CA THR A 199 -5.14 5.05 -13.65
C THR A 199 -3.88 5.35 -12.86
N GLY A 200 -2.74 5.55 -13.52
CA GLY A 200 -1.48 5.96 -12.90
C GLY A 200 -1.57 7.33 -12.25
N ALA A 201 -2.22 8.29 -12.89
CA ALA A 201 -2.45 9.63 -12.31
C ALA A 201 -3.35 9.57 -11.06
N ILE A 202 -4.45 8.81 -11.12
CA ILE A 202 -5.33 8.61 -9.96
C ILE A 202 -4.56 7.93 -8.83
N ALA A 203 -3.83 6.86 -9.11
CA ALA A 203 -3.00 6.17 -8.13
C ALA A 203 -1.99 7.12 -7.48
N TYR A 204 -1.31 7.95 -8.28
CA TYR A 204 -0.36 8.93 -7.76
C TYR A 204 -1.00 9.95 -6.82
N ILE A 205 -2.19 10.47 -7.15
CA ILE A 205 -2.94 11.38 -6.27
C ILE A 205 -3.28 10.70 -4.93
N LEU A 206 -3.71 9.43 -4.98
CA LEU A 206 -4.02 8.65 -3.78
C LEU A 206 -2.76 8.41 -2.92
N TYR A 207 -1.62 8.12 -3.56
CA TYR A 207 -0.33 7.99 -2.86
C TYR A 207 0.09 9.30 -2.21
N LEU A 208 0.00 10.44 -2.92
CA LEU A 208 0.30 11.75 -2.35
C LEU A 208 -0.57 12.06 -1.14
N GLY A 209 -1.87 11.76 -1.21
CA GLY A 209 -2.80 11.88 -0.07
C GLY A 209 -2.36 11.01 1.11
N GLY A 210 -1.96 9.77 0.85
CA GLY A 210 -1.43 8.84 1.86
C GLY A 210 -0.16 9.37 2.53
N TYR A 211 0.77 9.93 1.76
CA TYR A 211 1.99 10.55 2.31
C TYR A 211 1.67 11.80 3.13
N ALA A 212 0.72 12.63 2.68
CA ALA A 212 0.28 13.81 3.42
C ALA A 212 -0.34 13.41 4.78
N ILE A 213 -1.23 12.41 4.81
CA ILE A 213 -1.81 11.87 6.04
C ILE A 213 -0.69 11.38 6.98
N SER A 214 0.22 10.57 6.48
CA SER A 214 1.35 10.02 7.23
C SER A 214 2.25 11.12 7.80
N ALA A 215 2.52 12.18 7.03
CA ALA A 215 3.31 13.31 7.45
C ALA A 215 2.61 14.17 8.52
N LEU A 216 1.30 14.40 8.39
CA LEU A 216 0.50 15.12 9.39
C LEU A 216 0.52 14.39 10.74
N ILE A 217 0.31 13.07 10.70
CA ILE A 217 0.36 12.23 11.90
C ILE A 217 1.76 12.26 12.52
N ALA A 218 2.81 12.17 11.70
CA ALA A 218 4.17 12.21 12.18
C ALA A 218 4.49 13.52 12.93
N ARG A 219 3.90 14.64 12.53
CA ARG A 219 4.06 15.94 13.24
C ARG A 219 3.45 15.94 14.63
N GLU A 220 2.38 15.17 14.85
CA GLU A 220 1.74 15.06 16.18
C GLU A 220 2.51 14.15 17.14
N ILE A 221 3.42 13.32 16.67
CA ILE A 221 4.22 12.42 17.49
C ILE A 221 5.46 13.19 17.97
N PRO A 222 5.71 13.30 19.29
CA PRO A 222 6.85 14.05 19.82
C PRO A 222 8.19 13.58 19.26
N PRO A 223 9.16 14.48 19.03
CA PRO A 223 10.51 14.07 18.65
C PRO A 223 11.16 13.20 19.74
N PRO A 224 12.20 12.41 19.41
CA PRO A 224 12.94 11.68 20.43
C PRO A 224 13.53 12.66 21.45
N VAL A 225 13.42 12.31 22.72
CA VAL A 225 14.15 13.05 23.77
C VAL A 225 15.63 12.75 23.53
N VAL A 226 16.35 13.74 23.01
CA VAL A 226 17.81 13.68 22.94
C VAL A 226 18.28 13.85 24.39
N ALA A 227 18.83 12.79 24.97
CA ALA A 227 19.47 12.90 26.27
C ALA A 227 20.49 14.05 26.22
N ALA A 228 20.35 15.02 27.13
CA ALA A 228 21.34 16.07 27.22
C ALA A 228 22.74 15.43 27.33
N PRO A 229 23.74 15.95 26.61
CA PRO A 229 25.08 15.43 26.78
C PRO A 229 25.43 15.46 28.26
N VAL A 230 25.76 14.30 28.82
CA VAL A 230 26.24 14.19 30.20
C VAL A 230 27.42 15.11 30.25
N SER A 231 27.27 16.25 30.96
CA SER A 231 28.37 17.16 31.25
C SER A 231 29.46 16.30 31.88
N SER A 232 30.57 16.09 31.16
CA SER A 232 31.73 15.43 31.73
C SER A 232 32.08 16.15 33.03
N PRO A 233 32.20 15.44 34.16
CA PRO A 233 32.63 16.09 35.39
C PRO A 233 33.97 16.77 35.09
N THR A 234 33.99 18.09 35.22
CA THR A 234 35.23 18.85 35.24
C THR A 234 36.09 18.28 36.37
N SER A 235 37.08 17.48 36.00
CA SER A 235 38.09 17.02 36.94
C SER A 235 38.80 18.23 37.57
N PRO A 236 38.95 18.23 38.87
CA PRO A 236 39.61 19.31 39.60
C PRO A 236 41.09 19.44 39.26
#